data_efdd34e592fba4d39bc3ecfbb6296417
#
_entry.id   efdd34e592fba4d39bc3ecfbb6296417
#
_cell.length_a   1.000
_cell.length_b   1.000
_cell.length_c   1.000
_cell.angle_alpha   90.00
_cell.angle_beta   90.00
_cell.angle_gamma   90.00
#
_symmetry.space_group_name_H-M   'P 1'
#
loop_
_entity.id
_entity.type
_entity.pdbx_description
1 polymer ?
#
loop_
_entity_poly.entity_id
_entity_poly.type
_entity_poly.pdbx_seq_one_letter_code
_entity_poly.pdbx_strand_id
1 'polypeptide(L)'
;MKAIILAAGYATRLYPLTLHTPKALLPIGKKPIIDHIVEKMNTVKELDAIYVVSNDKFAEQFADWAKTAKSHVPITVLNDGTTDDSNKRGAIGDISFVIDEMQIADDLMVIAGDNFFTYSLKEYVDFFHEKNRDCVCVKVWEDEAAL
;
A
#
# COMPACT_ATOMS: atom_id res chain seq x y z
N MET A 1 11.47 -5.32 -10.12
CA MET A 1 11.02 -4.54 -8.91
C MET A 1 9.68 -5.05 -8.43
N LYS A 2 9.47 -5.16 -7.10
CA LYS A 2 8.18 -5.53 -6.49
C LYS A 2 7.56 -4.33 -5.77
N ALA A 3 6.24 -4.33 -5.58
CA ALA A 3 5.58 -3.32 -4.75
C ALA A 3 4.86 -3.96 -3.56
N ILE A 4 4.88 -3.28 -2.41
CA ILE A 4 4.11 -3.63 -1.23
C ILE A 4 3.16 -2.48 -0.91
N ILE A 5 1.86 -2.77 -0.82
CA ILE A 5 0.84 -1.85 -0.33
C ILE A 5 0.49 -2.25 1.11
N LEU A 6 0.79 -1.37 2.06
CA LEU A 6 0.48 -1.57 3.47
C LEU A 6 -0.99 -1.21 3.74
N ALA A 7 -1.83 -2.20 4.01
CA ALA A 7 -3.25 -2.05 4.22
C ALA A 7 -3.78 -2.81 5.45
N ALA A 8 -2.90 -3.28 6.35
CA ALA A 8 -3.27 -4.04 7.54
C ALA A 8 -3.77 -3.18 8.72
N GLY A 9 -3.80 -1.85 8.57
CA GLY A 9 -4.28 -0.94 9.61
C GLY A 9 -5.78 -1.02 9.86
N TYR A 10 -6.19 -0.93 11.14
CA TYR A 10 -7.61 -0.97 11.55
C TYR A 10 -8.34 0.35 11.41
N ALA A 11 -7.62 1.48 11.29
CA ALA A 11 -8.16 2.83 11.10
C ALA A 11 -9.30 3.18 12.09
N THR A 12 -9.16 2.80 13.36
CA THR A 12 -10.18 2.95 14.43
C THR A 12 -10.63 4.40 14.65
N ARG A 13 -9.76 5.37 14.34
CA ARG A 13 -10.07 6.81 14.42
C ARG A 13 -11.17 7.26 13.44
N LEU A 14 -11.44 6.46 12.42
CA LEU A 14 -12.45 6.76 11.39
C LEU A 14 -13.77 6.01 11.60
N TYR A 15 -13.97 5.37 12.75
CA TYR A 15 -15.25 4.74 13.06
C TYR A 15 -16.40 5.77 13.03
N PRO A 16 -17.59 5.39 12.51
CA PRO A 16 -18.00 4.05 12.05
C PRO A 16 -17.62 3.70 10.60
N LEU A 17 -17.01 4.60 9.81
CA LEU A 17 -16.73 4.40 8.37
C LEU A 17 -15.87 3.15 8.11
N THR A 18 -14.89 2.90 8.98
CA THR A 18 -13.95 1.77 8.86
C THR A 18 -14.32 0.57 9.72
N LEU A 19 -15.53 0.55 10.26
CA LEU A 19 -15.97 -0.60 11.06
C LEU A 19 -16.12 -1.87 10.23
N HIS A 20 -16.59 -1.75 8.98
CA HIS A 20 -16.86 -2.87 8.08
C HIS A 20 -16.12 -2.77 6.73
N THR A 21 -15.40 -1.69 6.48
CA THR A 21 -14.67 -1.46 5.23
C THR A 21 -13.27 -0.92 5.56
N PRO A 22 -12.18 -1.55 5.06
CA PRO A 22 -10.84 -1.04 5.31
C PRO A 22 -10.64 0.34 4.66
N LYS A 23 -9.84 1.20 5.29
CA LYS A 23 -9.62 2.58 4.83
C LYS A 23 -9.20 2.65 3.36
N ALA A 24 -8.33 1.76 2.90
CA ALA A 24 -7.85 1.73 1.53
C ALA A 24 -8.94 1.42 0.49
N LEU A 25 -10.03 0.76 0.90
CA LEU A 25 -11.20 0.49 0.04
C LEU A 25 -12.29 1.56 0.15
N LEU A 26 -12.15 2.56 1.01
CA LEU A 26 -13.07 3.70 1.04
C LEU A 26 -12.94 4.50 -0.26
N PRO A 27 -14.07 5.00 -0.82
CA PRO A 27 -14.04 5.72 -2.07
C PRO A 27 -13.49 7.15 -1.91
N ILE A 28 -12.62 7.55 -2.85
CA ILE A 28 -12.32 8.95 -3.15
C ILE A 28 -12.84 9.22 -4.56
N GLY A 29 -13.89 10.04 -4.65
CA GLY A 29 -14.61 10.23 -5.91
C GLY A 29 -15.38 8.98 -6.31
N LYS A 30 -15.03 8.34 -7.44
CA LYS A 30 -15.79 7.21 -8.00
C LYS A 30 -15.14 5.84 -7.78
N LYS A 31 -14.00 5.77 -7.11
CA LYS A 31 -13.24 4.53 -6.93
C LYS A 31 -12.49 4.50 -5.58
N PRO A 32 -12.13 3.31 -5.07
CA PRO A 32 -11.37 3.16 -3.84
C PRO A 32 -10.02 3.90 -3.87
N ILE A 33 -9.51 4.28 -2.68
CA ILE A 33 -8.20 4.91 -2.52
C ILE A 33 -7.12 4.05 -3.19
N ILE A 34 -7.14 2.75 -2.94
CA ILE A 34 -6.14 1.81 -3.45
C ILE A 34 -6.12 1.74 -4.99
N ASP A 35 -7.24 1.97 -5.67
CA ASP A 35 -7.29 2.02 -7.14
C ASP A 35 -6.48 3.19 -7.70
N HIS A 36 -6.50 4.34 -7.01
CA HIS A 36 -5.67 5.49 -7.38
C HIS A 36 -4.17 5.17 -7.26
N ILE A 37 -3.79 4.37 -6.25
CA ILE A 37 -2.41 3.91 -6.07
C ILE A 37 -2.02 2.96 -7.20
N VAL A 38 -2.85 1.93 -7.48
CA VAL A 38 -2.58 0.94 -8.53
C VAL A 38 -2.51 1.59 -9.91
N GLU A 39 -3.36 2.57 -10.22
CA GLU A 39 -3.25 3.32 -11.48
C GLU A 39 -1.90 4.03 -11.65
N LYS A 40 -1.35 4.59 -10.57
CA LYS A 40 -0.01 5.19 -10.60
C LYS A 40 1.08 4.13 -10.71
N MET A 41 0.93 2.97 -10.03
CA MET A 41 1.84 1.84 -10.18
C MET A 41 1.88 1.31 -11.61
N ASN A 42 0.77 1.36 -12.34
CA ASN A 42 0.71 0.96 -13.75
C ASN A 42 1.60 1.82 -14.68
N THR A 43 2.09 2.96 -14.22
CA THR A 43 3.06 3.78 -14.98
C THR A 43 4.51 3.32 -14.83
N VAL A 44 4.79 2.42 -13.87
CA VAL A 44 6.13 1.90 -13.56
C VAL A 44 6.33 0.58 -14.31
N LYS A 45 7.01 0.63 -15.44
CA LYS A 45 7.13 -0.52 -16.37
C LYS A 45 7.94 -1.71 -15.82
N GLU A 46 8.86 -1.45 -14.91
CA GLU A 46 9.71 -2.47 -14.28
C GLU A 46 9.06 -3.16 -13.07
N LEU A 47 7.88 -2.70 -12.68
CA LEU A 47 7.08 -3.38 -11.68
C LEU A 47 6.55 -4.69 -12.27
N ASP A 48 6.71 -5.80 -11.56
CA ASP A 48 6.31 -7.13 -12.01
C ASP A 48 5.36 -7.86 -11.05
N ALA A 49 5.17 -7.35 -9.81
CA ALA A 49 4.18 -7.83 -8.87
C ALA A 49 3.80 -6.76 -7.84
N ILE A 50 2.55 -6.82 -7.37
CA ILE A 50 2.04 -6.02 -6.27
C ILE A 50 1.56 -6.95 -5.16
N TYR A 51 2.07 -6.75 -3.95
CA TYR A 51 1.63 -7.44 -2.74
C TYR A 51 0.84 -6.48 -1.86
N VAL A 52 -0.36 -6.87 -1.47
CA VAL A 52 -1.20 -6.08 -0.55
C VAL A 52 -1.24 -6.83 0.78
N VAL A 53 -0.67 -6.26 1.83
CA VAL A 53 -0.76 -6.84 3.16
C VAL A 53 -1.98 -6.30 3.90
N SER A 54 -2.82 -7.20 4.38
CA SER A 54 -4.05 -6.92 5.12
C SER A 54 -4.08 -7.70 6.42
N ASN A 55 -4.85 -7.23 7.39
CA ASN A 55 -5.21 -7.98 8.58
C ASN A 55 -6.31 -9.02 8.29
N ASP A 56 -6.53 -9.95 9.23
CA ASP A 56 -7.49 -11.04 9.09
C ASP A 56 -8.93 -10.54 8.86
N LYS A 57 -9.31 -9.46 9.51
CA LYS A 57 -10.65 -8.87 9.41
C LYS A 57 -11.04 -8.46 7.99
N PHE A 58 -10.08 -8.00 7.18
CA PHE A 58 -10.32 -7.39 5.89
C PHE A 58 -9.71 -8.13 4.70
N ALA A 59 -8.96 -9.22 4.95
CA ALA A 59 -8.26 -9.96 3.91
C ALA A 59 -9.17 -10.43 2.77
N GLU A 60 -10.38 -10.91 3.08
CA GLU A 60 -11.35 -11.35 2.08
C GLU A 60 -11.82 -10.19 1.19
N GLN A 61 -12.09 -9.00 1.77
CA GLN A 61 -12.51 -7.84 1.01
C GLN A 61 -11.41 -7.37 0.02
N PHE A 62 -10.13 -7.42 0.44
CA PHE A 62 -9.02 -7.13 -0.46
C PHE A 62 -8.85 -8.21 -1.53
N ALA A 63 -9.07 -9.48 -1.20
CA ALA A 63 -9.02 -10.56 -2.17
C ALA A 63 -10.12 -10.41 -3.25
N ASP A 64 -11.32 -10.00 -2.85
CA ASP A 64 -12.41 -9.71 -3.79
C ASP A 64 -12.13 -8.48 -4.65
N TRP A 65 -11.61 -7.40 -4.04
CA TRP A 65 -11.17 -6.23 -4.79
C TRP A 65 -10.09 -6.58 -5.83
N ALA A 66 -9.08 -7.38 -5.45
CA ALA A 66 -7.97 -7.74 -6.33
C ALA A 66 -8.43 -8.48 -7.61
N LYS A 67 -9.55 -9.23 -7.57
CA LYS A 67 -10.13 -9.91 -8.75
C LYS A 67 -10.58 -8.92 -9.83
N THR A 68 -10.91 -7.70 -9.46
CA THR A 68 -11.46 -6.67 -10.37
C THR A 68 -10.53 -5.47 -10.55
N ALA A 69 -9.45 -5.39 -9.80
CA ALA A 69 -8.46 -4.31 -9.87
C ALA A 69 -7.80 -4.24 -11.25
N LYS A 70 -7.67 -3.02 -11.79
CA LYS A 70 -7.07 -2.78 -13.11
C LYS A 70 -5.55 -2.62 -12.98
N SER A 71 -4.85 -3.72 -12.85
CA SER A 71 -3.38 -3.76 -12.78
C SER A 71 -2.79 -4.43 -14.01
N HIS A 72 -1.61 -3.94 -14.48
CA HIS A 72 -0.85 -4.58 -15.56
C HIS A 72 0.02 -5.74 -15.06
N VAL A 73 0.16 -5.88 -13.74
CA VAL A 73 0.91 -6.95 -13.07
C VAL A 73 0.01 -7.69 -12.07
N PRO A 74 0.32 -8.93 -11.70
CA PRO A 74 -0.47 -9.67 -10.71
C PRO A 74 -0.49 -8.96 -9.36
N ILE A 75 -1.66 -9.00 -8.71
CA ILE A 75 -1.85 -8.55 -7.33
C ILE A 75 -2.07 -9.78 -6.45
N THR A 76 -1.26 -9.91 -5.40
CA THR A 76 -1.41 -10.95 -4.37
C THR A 76 -1.75 -10.29 -3.04
N VAL A 77 -2.82 -10.76 -2.41
CA VAL A 77 -3.24 -10.30 -1.07
C VAL A 77 -2.70 -11.26 -0.03
N LEU A 78 -2.01 -10.73 0.97
CA LEU A 78 -1.45 -11.48 2.09
C LEU A 78 -2.16 -11.07 3.38
N ASN A 79 -2.64 -12.08 4.13
CA ASN A 79 -3.20 -11.89 5.45
C ASN A 79 -2.08 -12.00 6.49
N ASP A 80 -1.81 -10.95 7.26
CA ASP A 80 -0.78 -10.92 8.28
C ASP A 80 -1.14 -11.72 9.56
N GLY A 81 -2.39 -12.21 9.61
CA GLY A 81 -2.93 -13.01 10.72
C GLY A 81 -3.31 -12.19 11.95
N THR A 82 -3.20 -10.85 11.91
CA THR A 82 -3.61 -10.01 13.04
C THR A 82 -5.11 -9.84 13.07
N THR A 83 -5.71 -9.92 14.27
CA THR A 83 -7.17 -9.92 14.46
C THR A 83 -7.70 -8.63 15.05
N ASP A 84 -6.85 -7.84 15.70
CA ASP A 84 -7.20 -6.55 16.32
C ASP A 84 -5.98 -5.61 16.41
N ASP A 85 -6.23 -4.36 16.83
CA ASP A 85 -5.20 -3.32 16.91
C ASP A 85 -4.12 -3.60 17.98
N SER A 86 -4.38 -4.50 18.94
CA SER A 86 -3.42 -4.83 20.00
C SER A 86 -2.33 -5.80 19.56
N ASN A 87 -2.60 -6.63 18.54
CA ASN A 87 -1.65 -7.62 18.03
C ASN A 87 -1.08 -7.27 16.65
N LYS A 88 -1.30 -6.04 16.17
CA LYS A 88 -0.78 -5.57 14.88
C LYS A 88 0.74 -5.68 14.79
N ARG A 89 1.25 -6.07 13.62
CA ARG A 89 2.71 -6.16 13.35
C ARG A 89 3.34 -4.78 13.17
N GLY A 90 2.55 -3.79 12.74
CA GLY A 90 3.04 -2.47 12.32
C GLY A 90 3.72 -2.49 10.95
N ALA A 91 3.96 -1.31 10.39
CA ALA A 91 4.44 -1.19 9.02
C ALA A 91 5.73 -2.00 8.73
N ILE A 92 6.72 -1.94 9.63
CA ILE A 92 7.98 -2.67 9.44
C ILE A 92 7.76 -4.20 9.55
N GLY A 93 6.92 -4.63 10.51
CA GLY A 93 6.57 -6.05 10.66
C GLY A 93 5.82 -6.59 9.44
N ASP A 94 4.93 -5.79 8.85
CA ASP A 94 4.20 -6.15 7.63
C ASP A 94 5.12 -6.25 6.42
N ILE A 95 6.08 -5.33 6.27
CA ILE A 95 7.09 -5.39 5.21
C ILE A 95 7.93 -6.65 5.34
N SER A 96 8.46 -6.94 6.55
CA SER A 96 9.26 -8.15 6.80
C SER A 96 8.46 -9.41 6.50
N PHE A 97 7.21 -9.47 6.96
CA PHE A 97 6.30 -10.60 6.69
C PHE A 97 6.13 -10.85 5.19
N VAL A 98 5.89 -9.80 4.40
CA VAL A 98 5.73 -9.95 2.94
C VAL A 98 7.04 -10.40 2.28
N ILE A 99 8.19 -9.84 2.69
CA ILE A 99 9.50 -10.23 2.16
C ILE A 99 9.77 -11.71 2.42
N ASP A 100 9.54 -12.16 3.65
CA ASP A 100 9.80 -13.53 4.08
C ASP A 100 8.85 -14.52 3.39
N GLU A 101 7.54 -14.22 3.37
CA GLU A 101 6.51 -15.10 2.81
C GLU A 101 6.67 -15.27 1.29
N MET A 102 7.02 -14.18 0.59
CA MET A 102 7.17 -14.17 -0.85
C MET A 102 8.61 -14.39 -1.32
N GLN A 103 9.56 -14.57 -0.37
CA GLN A 103 10.98 -14.75 -0.62
C GLN A 103 11.55 -13.69 -1.57
N ILE A 104 11.24 -12.42 -1.29
CA ILE A 104 11.60 -11.31 -2.17
C ILE A 104 13.09 -10.99 -2.02
N ALA A 105 13.82 -11.06 -3.14
CA ALA A 105 15.22 -10.64 -3.28
C ALA A 105 15.31 -9.66 -4.47
N ASP A 106 14.67 -8.51 -4.34
CA ASP A 106 14.50 -7.53 -5.42
C ASP A 106 14.35 -6.12 -4.83
N ASP A 107 14.44 -5.10 -5.68
CA ASP A 107 14.08 -3.74 -5.32
C ASP A 107 12.61 -3.65 -4.92
N LEU A 108 12.32 -2.90 -3.87
CA LEU A 108 10.98 -2.76 -3.30
C LEU A 108 10.48 -1.33 -3.36
N MET A 109 9.25 -1.18 -3.84
CA MET A 109 8.44 0.04 -3.64
C MET A 109 7.44 -0.22 -2.52
N VAL A 110 7.49 0.56 -1.45
CA VAL A 110 6.54 0.44 -0.33
C VAL A 110 5.63 1.66 -0.27
N ILE A 111 4.32 1.44 -0.28
CA ILE A 111 3.31 2.50 -0.23
C ILE A 111 2.25 2.17 0.82
N ALA A 112 1.90 3.16 1.65
CA ALA A 112 0.76 3.03 2.54
C ALA A 112 -0.56 3.07 1.73
N GLY A 113 -1.42 2.08 1.91
CA GLY A 113 -2.64 1.88 1.12
C GLY A 113 -3.74 2.93 1.33
N ASP A 114 -3.56 3.80 2.31
CA ASP A 114 -4.47 4.89 2.65
C ASP A 114 -3.98 6.27 2.18
N ASN A 115 -2.88 6.32 1.44
CA ASN A 115 -2.32 7.57 0.94
C ASN A 115 -2.91 7.94 -0.43
N PHE A 116 -3.35 9.17 -0.54
CA PHE A 116 -3.71 9.80 -1.81
C PHE A 116 -2.66 10.86 -2.15
N PHE A 117 -1.99 10.70 -3.31
CA PHE A 117 -0.92 11.58 -3.74
C PHE A 117 -0.99 11.89 -5.24
N THR A 118 -0.40 13.01 -5.66
CA THR A 118 -0.48 13.51 -7.03
C THR A 118 0.81 13.34 -7.84
N TYR A 119 1.95 13.12 -7.17
CA TYR A 119 3.24 12.96 -7.85
C TYR A 119 3.31 11.65 -8.69
N SER A 120 4.28 11.61 -9.59
CA SER A 120 4.53 10.49 -10.49
C SER A 120 5.39 9.43 -9.81
N LEU A 121 4.89 8.18 -9.74
CA LEU A 121 5.71 7.07 -9.24
C LEU A 121 6.83 6.70 -10.22
N LYS A 122 6.61 6.90 -11.52
CA LYS A 122 7.67 6.70 -12.52
C LYS A 122 8.86 7.63 -12.27
N GLU A 123 8.62 8.93 -12.07
CA GLU A 123 9.69 9.89 -11.78
C GLU A 123 10.41 9.57 -10.45
N TYR A 124 9.67 9.06 -9.47
CA TYR A 124 10.25 8.62 -8.20
C TYR A 124 11.19 7.41 -8.38
N VAL A 125 10.79 6.45 -9.21
CA VAL A 125 11.62 5.27 -9.53
C VAL A 125 12.82 5.68 -10.39
N ASP A 126 12.66 6.57 -11.36
CA ASP A 126 13.79 7.12 -12.14
C ASP A 126 14.82 7.78 -11.21
N PHE A 127 14.34 8.53 -10.20
CA PHE A 127 15.21 9.14 -9.17
C PHE A 127 15.91 8.09 -8.29
N PHE A 128 15.21 7.04 -7.87
CA PHE A 128 15.80 5.92 -7.13
C PHE A 128 16.98 5.31 -7.89
N HIS A 129 16.83 5.03 -9.18
CA HIS A 129 17.90 4.50 -10.02
C HIS A 129 19.05 5.49 -10.21
N GLU A 130 18.74 6.78 -10.40
CA GLU A 130 19.79 7.82 -10.50
C GLU A 130 20.64 7.87 -9.23
N LYS A 131 20.02 7.79 -8.06
CA LYS A 131 20.74 7.89 -6.78
C LYS A 131 21.40 6.58 -6.36
N ASN A 132 20.94 5.43 -6.88
CA ASN A 132 21.41 4.09 -6.54
C ASN A 132 21.50 3.85 -5.02
N ARG A 133 20.45 4.24 -4.30
CA ARG A 133 20.30 4.10 -2.84
C ARG A 133 18.84 4.21 -2.43
N ASP A 134 18.53 3.79 -1.21
CA ASP A 134 17.20 3.92 -0.66
C ASP A 134 16.72 5.38 -0.69
N CYS A 135 15.46 5.56 -1.12
CA CYS A 135 14.82 6.85 -1.25
C CYS A 135 13.51 6.89 -0.46
N VAL A 136 13.26 8.00 0.20
CA VAL A 136 12.00 8.26 0.91
C VAL A 136 11.36 9.53 0.33
N CYS A 137 10.07 9.43 -0.01
CA CYS A 137 9.29 10.61 -0.43
C CYS A 137 8.82 11.36 0.81
N VAL A 138 9.21 12.62 0.92
CA VAL A 138 8.80 13.51 2.01
C VAL A 138 8.14 14.76 1.46
N LYS A 139 7.15 15.30 2.19
CA LYS A 139 6.57 16.61 1.93
C LYS A 139 7.17 17.60 2.91
N VAL A 140 7.74 18.67 2.39
CA VAL A 140 8.12 19.82 3.23
C VAL A 140 6.84 20.53 3.66
N TRP A 141 6.67 20.71 4.97
CA TRP A 141 5.54 21.43 5.55
C TRP A 141 6.04 22.81 5.99
N GLU A 142 5.48 23.86 5.41
CA GLU A 142 5.94 25.25 5.66
C GLU A 142 5.22 25.93 6.83
N ASP A 143 4.16 25.29 7.38
CA ASP A 143 3.35 25.87 8.44
C ASP A 143 3.41 25.01 9.71
N GLU A 144 4.17 25.50 10.73
CA GLU A 144 4.27 24.86 12.04
C GLU A 144 2.94 24.84 12.83
N ALA A 145 1.98 25.68 12.46
CA ALA A 145 0.66 25.76 13.10
C ALA A 145 -0.33 24.65 12.67
N ALA A 146 0.05 23.81 11.71
CA ALA A 146 -0.81 22.75 11.17
C ALA A 146 -0.45 21.33 11.66
N LEU A 147 0.40 21.21 12.70
CA LEU A 147 0.79 19.96 13.35
C LEU A 147 -0.08 19.66 14.58
#